data_43a36d4967c04d228add42faf897fb86
#
_entry.id   43a36d4967c04d228add42faf897fb86
#
_cell.length_a   1.000
_cell.length_b   1.000
_cell.length_c   1.000
_cell.angle_alpha   90.00
_cell.angle_beta   90.00
_cell.angle_gamma   90.00
#
_symmetry.space_group_name_H-M   'P 1'
#
loop_
_entity.id
_entity.type
_entity.pdbx_description
1 polymer ?
#
loop_
_entity_poly.entity_id
_entity_poly.type
_entity_poly.pdbx_seq_one_letter_code
_entity_poly.pdbx_strand_id
1 'polypeptide(L)'
;MEDQIAQALVASMSADETTRVNAETQLTQGGTQPGFGLALTRVALNQQTPYGTRQLAAVVLKKYIKEHWQEGEGRFFPPQTSDEEKAAIRELLPVGLSDPTGKIRTACGMAIATICTWDWPHAWPALTGLLIGALRDRASEDAVTGALRCLAMIAGDLEETQVPETVPVLFPELLALVDAPDASPGVKRRALAVMHSVLMTLGMMSGARQRAVRDLMAPLLAGWIDAFARFVDPSSPPTPRDAARCGLVLETLRCLTQVTQYFSKTAGEALLVPLGRAVALFHAMAPAYRAGFVEENDGDGSERDSDGETLSLATVTSQTIELVMTLVEHPRLSATLAAALDDLVYQAIGYMCMTSAQEETWRDDPNQYVADEDDDVSTVRAMCGMLLDELCDRFEEAALKALASAAQRRLAESEAARARGDPNWWKTREATMLALSLIHI
;
A
#
# COMPACT_ATOMS: atom_id res chain seq x y z
N MET A 1 34.28 -10.37 -19.02
CA MET A 1 32.88 -9.93 -19.25
C MET A 1 32.40 -8.99 -18.16
N GLU A 2 32.46 -9.35 -16.87
CA GLU A 2 32.00 -8.51 -15.75
C GLU A 2 32.62 -7.09 -15.77
N ASP A 3 33.95 -6.98 -15.90
CA ASP A 3 34.64 -5.68 -15.97
C ASP A 3 34.22 -4.84 -17.20
N GLN A 4 34.00 -5.49 -18.34
CA GLN A 4 33.52 -4.81 -19.55
C GLN A 4 32.09 -4.29 -19.38
N ILE A 5 31.21 -5.07 -18.76
CA ILE A 5 29.85 -4.67 -18.43
C ILE A 5 29.87 -3.52 -17.43
N ALA A 6 30.68 -3.61 -16.37
CA ALA A 6 30.80 -2.54 -15.38
C ALA A 6 31.29 -1.23 -16.01
N GLN A 7 32.28 -1.30 -16.92
CA GLN A 7 32.75 -0.14 -17.66
C GLN A 7 31.68 0.45 -18.60
N ALA A 8 30.92 -0.39 -19.31
CA ALA A 8 29.84 0.05 -20.18
C ALA A 8 28.71 0.70 -19.36
N LEU A 9 28.37 0.15 -18.17
CA LEU A 9 27.40 0.74 -17.26
C LEU A 9 27.86 2.12 -16.75
N VAL A 10 29.13 2.29 -16.40
CA VAL A 10 29.70 3.59 -16.04
C VAL A 10 29.63 4.58 -17.21
N ALA A 11 30.00 4.14 -18.41
CA ALA A 11 29.98 4.97 -19.61
C ALA A 11 28.57 5.40 -20.02
N SER A 12 27.55 4.55 -19.78
CA SER A 12 26.15 4.89 -20.05
C SER A 12 25.57 5.96 -19.11
N MET A 13 26.23 6.24 -17.99
CA MET A 13 25.90 7.36 -17.09
C MET A 13 26.67 8.66 -17.44
N SER A 14 27.45 8.69 -18.54
CA SER A 14 28.22 9.85 -18.94
C SER A 14 27.32 11.01 -19.36
N ALA A 15 27.78 12.24 -19.09
CA ALA A 15 27.15 13.45 -19.60
C ALA A 15 27.39 13.61 -21.13
N ASP A 16 28.47 13.03 -21.67
CA ASP A 16 28.74 13.02 -23.10
C ASP A 16 27.81 12.06 -23.84
N GLU A 17 27.02 12.61 -24.76
CA GLU A 17 26.02 11.88 -25.51
C GLU A 17 26.59 10.73 -26.33
N THR A 18 27.74 10.98 -27.01
CA THR A 18 28.36 9.97 -27.85
C THR A 18 28.86 8.78 -27.05
N THR A 19 29.47 9.03 -25.91
CA THR A 19 29.93 7.99 -24.97
C THR A 19 28.72 7.19 -24.42
N ARG A 20 27.65 7.87 -24.03
CA ARG A 20 26.44 7.25 -23.51
C ARG A 20 25.77 6.34 -24.54
N VAL A 21 25.51 6.84 -25.77
CA VAL A 21 24.85 6.07 -26.84
C VAL A 21 25.69 4.86 -27.27
N ASN A 22 27.01 4.99 -27.34
CA ASN A 22 27.89 3.86 -27.63
C ASN A 22 27.84 2.80 -26.54
N ALA A 23 27.82 3.20 -25.26
CA ALA A 23 27.73 2.28 -24.14
C ALA A 23 26.36 1.58 -24.09
N GLU A 24 25.26 2.28 -24.32
CA GLU A 24 23.91 1.69 -24.41
C GLU A 24 23.81 0.68 -25.55
N THR A 25 24.41 1.00 -26.71
CA THR A 25 24.49 0.07 -27.83
C THR A 25 25.29 -1.19 -27.46
N GLN A 26 26.42 -1.02 -26.77
CA GLN A 26 27.23 -2.13 -26.27
C GLN A 26 26.48 -3.04 -25.30
N LEU A 27 25.73 -2.46 -24.35
CA LEU A 27 24.91 -3.20 -23.40
C LEU A 27 23.78 -3.95 -24.13
N THR A 28 23.14 -3.33 -25.12
CA THR A 28 22.10 -3.97 -25.92
C THR A 28 22.65 -5.14 -26.74
N GLN A 29 23.79 -4.97 -27.39
CA GLN A 29 24.46 -6.06 -28.11
C GLN A 29 24.95 -7.17 -27.16
N GLY A 30 25.38 -6.80 -25.96
CA GLY A 30 25.77 -7.73 -24.91
C GLY A 30 24.64 -8.70 -24.53
N GLY A 31 23.39 -8.27 -24.59
CA GLY A 31 22.20 -9.10 -24.31
C GLY A 31 22.11 -10.37 -25.18
N THR A 32 22.76 -10.39 -26.35
CA THR A 32 22.80 -11.59 -27.22
C THR A 32 23.96 -12.54 -26.90
N GLN A 33 24.85 -12.16 -25.97
CA GLN A 33 26.02 -12.97 -25.62
C GLN A 33 25.70 -13.93 -24.46
N PRO A 34 26.09 -15.21 -24.56
CA PRO A 34 25.94 -16.17 -23.47
C PRO A 34 26.63 -15.67 -22.18
N GLY A 35 25.98 -15.79 -21.04
CA GLY A 35 26.49 -15.39 -19.73
C GLY A 35 26.36 -13.89 -19.41
N PHE A 36 25.70 -13.11 -20.26
CA PHE A 36 25.52 -11.66 -20.03
C PHE A 36 24.64 -11.39 -18.80
N GLY A 37 23.50 -12.09 -18.66
CA GLY A 37 22.60 -11.97 -17.52
C GLY A 37 23.27 -12.37 -16.20
N LEU A 38 24.05 -13.45 -16.22
CA LEU A 38 24.84 -13.87 -15.08
C LEU A 38 25.91 -12.85 -14.69
N ALA A 39 26.59 -12.26 -15.66
CA ALA A 39 27.59 -11.21 -15.40
C ALA A 39 26.94 -9.95 -14.84
N LEU A 40 25.77 -9.52 -15.34
CA LEU A 40 24.99 -8.41 -14.77
C LEU A 40 24.61 -8.71 -13.32
N THR A 41 24.15 -9.94 -13.03
CA THR A 41 23.82 -10.39 -11.66
C THR A 41 25.02 -10.23 -10.73
N ARG A 42 26.19 -10.70 -11.14
CA ARG A 42 27.42 -10.57 -10.36
C ARG A 42 27.86 -9.13 -10.13
N VAL A 43 27.78 -8.27 -11.16
CA VAL A 43 28.06 -6.83 -11.03
C VAL A 43 27.10 -6.17 -10.04
N ALA A 44 25.81 -6.48 -10.09
CA ALA A 44 24.80 -5.93 -9.19
C ALA A 44 25.05 -6.35 -7.72
N LEU A 45 25.51 -7.58 -7.51
CA LEU A 45 25.75 -8.14 -6.17
C LEU A 45 27.14 -7.81 -5.59
N ASN A 46 28.11 -7.39 -6.43
CA ASN A 46 29.46 -7.11 -6.00
C ASN A 46 29.54 -5.83 -5.17
N GLN A 47 29.75 -5.97 -3.85
CA GLN A 47 29.86 -4.85 -2.89
C GLN A 47 31.03 -3.91 -3.17
N GLN A 48 32.03 -4.31 -3.96
CA GLN A 48 33.16 -3.46 -4.33
C GLN A 48 32.84 -2.55 -5.53
N THR A 49 31.76 -2.83 -6.26
CA THR A 49 31.29 -2.00 -7.39
C THR A 49 30.56 -0.77 -6.87
N PRO A 50 30.81 0.44 -7.44
CA PRO A 50 30.10 1.66 -7.01
C PRO A 50 28.59 1.51 -7.07
N TYR A 51 27.91 2.10 -6.10
CA TYR A 51 26.45 1.99 -5.93
C TYR A 51 25.65 2.26 -7.21
N GLY A 52 25.92 3.38 -7.91
CA GLY A 52 25.19 3.72 -9.14
C GLY A 52 25.33 2.66 -10.23
N THR A 53 26.51 2.06 -10.36
CA THR A 53 26.76 0.97 -11.32
C THR A 53 26.02 -0.30 -10.94
N ARG A 54 26.00 -0.66 -9.64
CA ARG A 54 25.24 -1.79 -9.13
C ARG A 54 23.75 -1.63 -9.37
N GLN A 55 23.21 -0.45 -9.07
CA GLN A 55 21.80 -0.15 -9.28
C GLN A 55 21.43 -0.26 -10.76
N LEU A 56 22.25 0.32 -11.66
CA LEU A 56 22.01 0.24 -13.09
C LEU A 56 22.14 -1.20 -13.61
N ALA A 57 23.12 -1.97 -13.12
CA ALA A 57 23.26 -3.39 -13.46
C ALA A 57 21.97 -4.18 -13.12
N ALA A 58 21.37 -3.94 -11.94
CA ALA A 58 20.13 -4.59 -11.54
C ALA A 58 18.91 -4.16 -12.39
N VAL A 59 18.86 -2.89 -12.81
CA VAL A 59 17.81 -2.39 -13.73
C VAL A 59 17.95 -3.02 -15.12
N VAL A 60 19.19 -3.07 -15.65
CA VAL A 60 19.47 -3.71 -16.95
C VAL A 60 19.21 -5.21 -16.88
N LEU A 61 19.54 -5.87 -15.76
CA LEU A 61 19.23 -7.28 -15.53
C LEU A 61 17.72 -7.55 -15.60
N LYS A 62 16.89 -6.72 -14.93
CA LYS A 62 15.43 -6.84 -15.02
C LYS A 62 14.94 -6.74 -16.47
N LYS A 63 15.47 -5.79 -17.23
CA LYS A 63 15.14 -5.65 -18.66
C LYS A 63 15.57 -6.88 -19.45
N TYR A 64 16.80 -7.36 -19.23
CA TYR A 64 17.34 -8.58 -19.86
C TYR A 64 16.44 -9.79 -19.59
N ILE A 65 16.05 -10.02 -18.33
CA ILE A 65 15.15 -11.11 -17.95
C ILE A 65 13.83 -10.98 -18.73
N LYS A 66 13.23 -9.80 -18.78
CA LYS A 66 11.97 -9.58 -19.50
C LYS A 66 12.07 -9.86 -21.01
N GLU A 67 13.23 -9.62 -21.61
CA GLU A 67 13.45 -9.69 -23.06
C GLU A 67 14.04 -11.04 -23.52
N HIS A 68 14.79 -11.77 -22.67
CA HIS A 68 15.56 -12.95 -23.07
C HIS A 68 15.29 -14.21 -22.23
N TRP A 69 14.50 -14.11 -21.15
CA TRP A 69 14.32 -15.25 -20.23
C TRP A 69 13.65 -16.43 -20.91
N GLN A 70 12.49 -16.18 -21.50
CA GLN A 70 11.69 -17.21 -22.14
C GLN A 70 10.89 -16.64 -23.31
N GLU A 71 10.83 -17.40 -24.41
CA GLU A 71 9.90 -17.09 -25.50
C GLU A 71 8.47 -17.26 -25.04
N GLY A 72 7.62 -16.25 -25.28
CA GLY A 72 6.22 -16.23 -24.86
C GLY A 72 5.49 -15.01 -25.34
N GLU A 73 4.29 -14.79 -24.80
CA GLU A 73 3.51 -13.57 -25.07
C GLU A 73 4.23 -12.35 -24.48
N GLY A 74 4.68 -11.44 -25.32
CA GLY A 74 5.36 -10.22 -24.93
C GLY A 74 6.56 -9.91 -25.82
N ARG A 75 7.41 -9.00 -25.30
CA ARG A 75 8.60 -8.55 -26.03
C ARG A 75 9.76 -9.53 -25.78
N PHE A 76 9.93 -10.50 -26.67
CA PHE A 76 11.03 -11.43 -26.65
C PHE A 76 12.05 -11.09 -27.75
N PHE A 77 13.33 -11.15 -27.40
CA PHE A 77 14.44 -11.01 -28.34
C PHE A 77 15.37 -12.23 -28.26
N PRO A 78 15.59 -12.95 -29.35
CA PRO A 78 16.52 -14.06 -29.36
C PRO A 78 17.98 -13.59 -29.17
N PRO A 79 18.86 -14.43 -28.61
CA PRO A 79 18.60 -15.78 -28.14
C PRO A 79 17.94 -15.84 -26.77
N GLN A 80 17.24 -16.96 -26.49
CA GLN A 80 16.76 -17.26 -25.15
C GLN A 80 17.94 -17.58 -24.22
N THR A 81 17.85 -17.14 -22.96
CA THR A 81 18.82 -17.48 -21.91
C THR A 81 18.92 -18.99 -21.73
N SER A 82 20.15 -19.54 -21.68
CA SER A 82 20.34 -20.97 -21.50
C SER A 82 19.91 -21.45 -20.13
N ASP A 83 19.54 -22.73 -20.01
CA ASP A 83 19.07 -23.31 -18.75
C ASP A 83 20.16 -23.28 -17.67
N GLU A 84 21.44 -23.41 -18.05
CA GLU A 84 22.58 -23.29 -17.15
C GLU A 84 22.71 -21.86 -16.60
N GLU A 85 22.57 -20.85 -17.45
CA GLU A 85 22.62 -19.45 -17.06
C GLU A 85 21.42 -19.08 -16.17
N LYS A 86 20.21 -19.56 -16.54
CA LYS A 86 19.01 -19.40 -15.71
C LYS A 86 19.20 -19.99 -14.32
N ALA A 87 19.75 -21.21 -14.23
CA ALA A 87 20.02 -21.87 -12.94
C ALA A 87 21.00 -21.06 -12.08
N ALA A 88 22.10 -20.58 -12.68
CA ALA A 88 23.09 -19.76 -11.98
C ALA A 88 22.52 -18.41 -11.49
N ILE A 89 21.69 -17.75 -12.30
CA ILE A 89 21.01 -16.52 -11.89
C ILE A 89 20.03 -16.79 -10.74
N ARG A 90 19.22 -17.83 -10.80
CA ARG A 90 18.28 -18.24 -9.74
C ARG A 90 18.98 -18.57 -8.42
N GLU A 91 20.20 -19.10 -8.47
CA GLU A 91 20.99 -19.37 -7.27
C GLU A 91 21.56 -18.10 -6.64
N LEU A 92 22.09 -17.18 -7.44
CA LEU A 92 22.80 -16.00 -6.96
C LEU A 92 21.89 -14.83 -6.61
N LEU A 93 20.87 -14.56 -7.42
CA LEU A 93 20.06 -13.33 -7.34
C LEU A 93 19.37 -13.13 -5.98
N PRO A 94 18.87 -14.17 -5.27
CA PRO A 94 18.27 -14.02 -3.95
C PRO A 94 19.20 -13.44 -2.88
N VAL A 95 20.52 -13.54 -3.03
CA VAL A 95 21.50 -12.90 -2.14
C VAL A 95 21.30 -11.38 -2.10
N GLY A 96 20.87 -10.80 -3.21
CA GLY A 96 20.57 -9.37 -3.32
C GLY A 96 19.40 -8.89 -2.47
N LEU A 97 18.53 -9.78 -1.99
CA LEU A 97 17.46 -9.42 -1.06
C LEU A 97 17.97 -9.04 0.32
N SER A 98 19.20 -9.40 0.66
CA SER A 98 19.86 -9.04 1.92
C SER A 98 20.86 -7.87 1.78
N ASP A 99 20.89 -7.21 0.62
CA ASP A 99 21.81 -6.09 0.40
C ASP A 99 21.54 -4.94 1.39
N PRO A 100 22.57 -4.32 1.97
CA PRO A 100 22.40 -3.18 2.89
C PRO A 100 21.70 -1.99 2.22
N THR A 101 21.78 -1.88 0.89
CA THR A 101 21.16 -0.79 0.13
C THR A 101 19.75 -1.15 -0.31
N GLY A 102 18.73 -0.48 0.23
CA GLY A 102 17.32 -0.75 -0.05
C GLY A 102 16.95 -0.73 -1.55
N LYS A 103 17.53 0.17 -2.35
CA LYS A 103 17.27 0.24 -3.80
C LYS A 103 17.84 -0.97 -4.55
N ILE A 104 18.95 -1.56 -4.09
CA ILE A 104 19.47 -2.80 -4.66
C ILE A 104 18.56 -3.98 -4.31
N ARG A 105 18.14 -4.08 -3.02
CA ARG A 105 17.14 -5.10 -2.60
C ARG A 105 15.89 -5.06 -3.48
N THR A 106 15.36 -3.85 -3.71
CA THR A 106 14.17 -3.65 -4.56
C THR A 106 14.42 -4.12 -5.99
N ALA A 107 15.53 -3.70 -6.60
CA ALA A 107 15.84 -4.05 -7.97
C ALA A 107 16.03 -5.57 -8.15
N CYS A 108 16.69 -6.22 -7.18
CA CYS A 108 16.81 -7.69 -7.15
C CYS A 108 15.44 -8.36 -6.97
N GLY A 109 14.61 -7.87 -6.05
CA GLY A 109 13.24 -8.36 -5.85
C GLY A 109 12.38 -8.25 -7.11
N MET A 110 12.47 -7.12 -7.83
CA MET A 110 11.77 -6.94 -9.11
C MET A 110 12.26 -7.92 -10.19
N ALA A 111 13.56 -8.20 -10.25
CA ALA A 111 14.12 -9.18 -11.17
C ALA A 111 13.65 -10.60 -10.83
N ILE A 112 13.66 -10.96 -9.53
CA ILE A 112 13.13 -12.23 -9.04
C ILE A 112 11.65 -12.38 -9.39
N ALA A 113 10.82 -11.38 -9.09
CA ALA A 113 9.40 -11.40 -9.43
C ALA A 113 9.16 -11.58 -10.92
N THR A 114 9.97 -10.93 -11.79
CA THR A 114 9.92 -11.13 -13.24
C THR A 114 10.25 -12.57 -13.65
N ILE A 115 11.24 -13.22 -13.02
CA ILE A 115 11.55 -14.65 -13.26
C ILE A 115 10.38 -15.53 -12.80
N CYS A 116 9.75 -15.18 -11.67
CA CYS A 116 8.66 -15.96 -11.09
C CYS A 116 7.46 -16.10 -12.03
N THR A 117 7.20 -15.14 -12.90
CA THR A 117 6.10 -15.23 -13.89
C THR A 117 6.25 -16.42 -14.84
N TRP A 118 7.47 -16.94 -14.99
CA TRP A 118 7.78 -18.09 -15.86
C TRP A 118 8.13 -19.36 -15.08
N ASP A 119 8.93 -19.21 -14.03
CA ASP A 119 9.64 -20.34 -13.42
C ASP A 119 9.02 -20.81 -12.10
N TRP A 120 8.29 -19.95 -11.39
CA TRP A 120 7.76 -20.29 -10.08
C TRP A 120 6.32 -20.81 -10.15
N PRO A 121 5.95 -21.82 -9.34
CA PRO A 121 6.81 -22.54 -8.40
C PRO A 121 7.61 -23.70 -9.01
N HIS A 122 7.27 -24.17 -10.22
CA HIS A 122 7.68 -25.48 -10.73
C HIS A 122 9.16 -25.55 -11.11
N ALA A 123 9.67 -24.58 -11.86
CA ALA A 123 11.08 -24.55 -12.26
C ALA A 123 11.99 -23.87 -11.21
N TRP A 124 11.39 -23.22 -10.20
CA TRP A 124 12.13 -22.60 -9.10
C TRP A 124 11.52 -22.88 -7.71
N PRO A 125 11.36 -24.14 -7.30
CA PRO A 125 10.73 -24.51 -6.03
C PRO A 125 11.53 -24.03 -4.79
N ALA A 126 12.85 -23.89 -4.91
CA ALA A 126 13.72 -23.47 -3.83
C ALA A 126 13.43 -22.03 -3.33
N LEU A 127 12.88 -21.16 -4.17
CA LEU A 127 12.62 -19.75 -3.83
C LEU A 127 11.69 -19.61 -2.61
N THR A 128 10.60 -20.39 -2.56
CA THR A 128 9.67 -20.36 -1.41
C THR A 128 10.40 -20.64 -0.10
N GLY A 129 11.24 -21.67 -0.08
CA GLY A 129 12.03 -22.02 1.09
C GLY A 129 13.02 -20.93 1.50
N LEU A 130 13.65 -20.26 0.53
CA LEU A 130 14.56 -19.14 0.78
C LEU A 130 13.83 -17.91 1.37
N LEU A 131 12.69 -17.54 0.80
CA LEU A 131 11.90 -16.41 1.29
C LEU A 131 11.34 -16.68 2.69
N ILE A 132 10.75 -17.83 2.93
CA ILE A 132 10.25 -18.24 4.24
C ILE A 132 11.40 -18.33 5.26
N GLY A 133 12.56 -18.90 4.84
CA GLY A 133 13.76 -18.93 5.67
C GLY A 133 14.20 -17.55 6.14
N ALA A 134 14.19 -16.54 5.25
CA ALA A 134 14.51 -15.17 5.57
C ALA A 134 13.50 -14.54 6.56
N LEU A 135 12.20 -14.90 6.46
CA LEU A 135 11.18 -14.43 7.42
C LEU A 135 11.38 -15.03 8.82
N ARG A 136 11.87 -16.26 8.91
CA ARG A 136 12.14 -16.97 10.16
C ARG A 136 13.46 -16.53 10.81
N ASP A 137 14.49 -16.32 9.98
CA ASP A 137 15.79 -15.82 10.42
C ASP A 137 15.77 -14.31 10.56
N ARG A 138 15.41 -13.85 11.75
CA ARG A 138 15.30 -12.42 12.07
C ARG A 138 16.64 -11.75 12.36
N ALA A 139 17.77 -12.41 12.10
CA ALA A 139 19.10 -11.86 12.38
C ALA A 139 19.42 -10.60 11.54
N SER A 140 18.77 -10.46 10.36
CA SER A 140 18.94 -9.31 9.47
C SER A 140 17.60 -8.72 9.09
N GLU A 141 17.29 -7.52 9.56
CA GLU A 141 16.08 -6.77 9.16
C GLU A 141 16.08 -6.45 7.66
N ASP A 142 17.27 -6.25 7.07
CA ASP A 142 17.42 -6.04 5.63
C ASP A 142 16.97 -7.26 4.83
N ALA A 143 17.35 -8.47 5.27
CA ALA A 143 16.94 -9.72 4.61
C ALA A 143 15.42 -9.94 4.73
N VAL A 144 14.85 -9.74 5.93
CA VAL A 144 13.38 -9.83 6.15
C VAL A 144 12.64 -8.84 5.27
N THR A 145 13.10 -7.58 5.24
CA THR A 145 12.49 -6.51 4.43
C THR A 145 12.56 -6.82 2.94
N GLY A 146 13.71 -7.31 2.46
CA GLY A 146 13.89 -7.70 1.05
C GLY A 146 13.01 -8.89 0.65
N ALA A 147 12.90 -9.89 1.52
CA ALA A 147 12.03 -11.05 1.31
C ALA A 147 10.55 -10.64 1.28
N LEU A 148 10.09 -9.83 2.23
CA LEU A 148 8.71 -9.32 2.27
C LEU A 148 8.38 -8.50 1.02
N ARG A 149 9.31 -7.67 0.55
CA ARG A 149 9.11 -6.87 -0.65
C ARG A 149 9.03 -7.74 -1.91
N CYS A 150 9.88 -8.75 -2.00
CA CYS A 150 9.82 -9.73 -3.08
C CYS A 150 8.50 -10.51 -3.07
N LEU A 151 8.06 -10.96 -1.88
CA LEU A 151 6.77 -11.64 -1.70
C LEU A 151 5.58 -10.75 -2.09
N ALA A 152 5.59 -9.46 -1.76
CA ALA A 152 4.52 -8.55 -2.15
C ALA A 152 4.40 -8.43 -3.68
N MET A 153 5.53 -8.41 -4.40
CA MET A 153 5.54 -8.37 -5.86
C MET A 153 5.02 -9.69 -6.47
N ILE A 154 5.46 -10.84 -5.93
CA ILE A 154 5.00 -12.16 -6.40
C ILE A 154 3.52 -12.36 -6.08
N ALA A 155 3.07 -11.89 -4.91
CA ALA A 155 1.70 -12.06 -4.45
C ALA A 155 0.66 -11.38 -5.36
N GLY A 156 1.03 -10.27 -6.01
CA GLY A 156 0.17 -9.58 -6.98
C GLY A 156 -0.06 -10.37 -8.27
N ASP A 157 0.89 -11.25 -8.62
CA ASP A 157 0.89 -12.04 -9.85
C ASP A 157 0.55 -13.54 -9.60
N LEU A 158 0.07 -13.88 -8.38
CA LEU A 158 -0.27 -15.26 -8.02
C LEU A 158 -1.39 -15.81 -8.90
N GLU A 159 -1.11 -16.93 -9.56
CA GLU A 159 -2.13 -17.66 -10.29
C GLU A 159 -3.01 -18.50 -9.34
N GLU A 160 -4.26 -18.72 -9.74
CA GLU A 160 -5.23 -19.50 -8.96
C GLU A 160 -4.74 -20.91 -8.58
N THR A 161 -3.87 -21.50 -9.39
CA THR A 161 -3.29 -22.83 -9.18
C THR A 161 -2.24 -22.85 -8.07
N GLN A 162 -1.58 -21.72 -7.81
CA GLN A 162 -0.49 -21.56 -6.85
C GLN A 162 -0.99 -21.26 -5.43
N VAL A 163 -2.21 -20.72 -5.32
CA VAL A 163 -2.81 -20.28 -4.04
C VAL A 163 -2.90 -21.38 -2.99
N PRO A 164 -3.40 -22.61 -3.30
CA PRO A 164 -3.56 -23.66 -2.30
C PRO A 164 -2.24 -24.12 -1.68
N GLU A 165 -1.15 -23.98 -2.39
CA GLU A 165 0.18 -24.39 -1.93
C GLU A 165 0.92 -23.28 -1.18
N THR A 166 0.69 -22.02 -1.59
CA THR A 166 1.40 -20.85 -1.08
C THR A 166 0.79 -20.26 0.18
N VAL A 167 -0.51 -20.02 0.17
CA VAL A 167 -1.21 -19.30 1.24
C VAL A 167 -1.13 -19.99 2.60
N PRO A 168 -1.33 -21.32 2.73
CA PRO A 168 -1.22 -22.02 4.02
C PRO A 168 0.17 -21.98 4.64
N VAL A 169 1.20 -21.83 3.82
CA VAL A 169 2.59 -21.74 4.30
C VAL A 169 2.97 -20.30 4.62
N LEU A 170 2.55 -19.37 3.79
CA LEU A 170 2.95 -17.95 3.90
C LEU A 170 2.23 -17.23 5.05
N PHE A 171 0.91 -17.38 5.19
CA PHE A 171 0.11 -16.61 6.14
C PHE A 171 0.50 -16.82 7.61
N PRO A 172 0.78 -18.06 8.09
CA PRO A 172 1.26 -18.25 9.45
C PRO A 172 2.61 -17.55 9.72
N GLU A 173 3.51 -17.53 8.74
CA GLU A 173 4.83 -16.87 8.91
C GLU A 173 4.70 -15.34 8.93
N LEU A 174 3.86 -14.78 8.08
CA LEU A 174 3.54 -13.34 8.13
C LEU A 174 2.88 -12.97 9.46
N LEU A 175 1.93 -13.77 9.95
CA LEU A 175 1.29 -13.53 11.24
C LEU A 175 2.30 -13.60 12.39
N ALA A 176 3.22 -14.56 12.36
CA ALA A 176 4.28 -14.68 13.34
C ALA A 176 5.21 -13.45 13.38
N LEU A 177 5.46 -12.80 12.23
CA LEU A 177 6.17 -11.52 12.18
C LEU A 177 5.37 -10.37 12.75
N VAL A 178 4.08 -10.30 12.43
CA VAL A 178 3.17 -9.26 12.91
C VAL A 178 3.00 -9.33 14.43
N ASP A 179 2.96 -10.54 14.99
CA ASP A 179 2.83 -10.79 16.43
C ASP A 179 4.15 -10.66 17.20
N ALA A 180 5.28 -10.68 16.50
CA ALA A 180 6.59 -10.62 17.13
C ALA A 180 6.82 -9.27 17.86
N PRO A 181 7.14 -9.27 19.16
CA PRO A 181 7.34 -8.04 19.91
C PRO A 181 8.62 -7.30 19.48
N ASP A 182 9.59 -8.02 18.96
CA ASP A 182 10.91 -7.55 18.50
C ASP A 182 10.92 -7.05 17.04
N ALA A 183 9.86 -7.36 16.26
CA ALA A 183 9.75 -6.88 14.89
C ALA A 183 9.44 -5.37 14.85
N SER A 184 10.18 -4.63 14.02
CA SER A 184 9.96 -3.20 13.83
C SER A 184 8.58 -2.91 13.20
N PRO A 185 7.99 -1.72 13.44
CA PRO A 185 6.75 -1.32 12.78
C PRO A 185 6.83 -1.41 11.24
N GLY A 186 8.01 -1.13 10.66
CA GLY A 186 8.26 -1.24 9.23
C GLY A 186 8.16 -2.68 8.71
N VAL A 187 8.70 -3.66 9.44
CA VAL A 187 8.57 -5.08 9.10
C VAL A 187 7.12 -5.54 9.21
N LYS A 188 6.42 -5.18 10.29
CA LYS A 188 5.00 -5.52 10.47
C LYS A 188 4.12 -4.95 9.36
N ARG A 189 4.34 -3.68 9.00
CA ARG A 189 3.66 -3.04 7.88
C ARG A 189 3.86 -3.80 6.58
N ARG A 190 5.10 -4.18 6.24
CA ARG A 190 5.40 -4.94 5.02
C ARG A 190 4.76 -6.33 5.02
N ALA A 191 4.70 -7.00 6.16
CA ALA A 191 4.01 -8.28 6.29
C ALA A 191 2.49 -8.14 6.02
N LEU A 192 1.88 -7.05 6.51
CA LEU A 192 0.48 -6.70 6.20
C LEU A 192 0.29 -6.35 4.72
N ALA A 193 1.24 -5.64 4.10
CA ALA A 193 1.19 -5.32 2.67
C ALA A 193 1.22 -6.58 1.79
N VAL A 194 2.05 -7.58 2.16
CA VAL A 194 2.03 -8.89 1.48
C VAL A 194 0.67 -9.57 1.64
N MET A 195 0.11 -9.57 2.86
CA MET A 195 -1.22 -10.10 3.09
C MET A 195 -2.28 -9.38 2.26
N HIS A 196 -2.23 -8.05 2.22
CA HIS A 196 -3.16 -7.25 1.43
C HIS A 196 -3.12 -7.63 -0.06
N SER A 197 -1.91 -7.74 -0.66
CA SER A 197 -1.74 -8.16 -2.06
C SER A 197 -2.35 -9.54 -2.33
N VAL A 198 -2.12 -10.50 -1.42
CA VAL A 198 -2.72 -11.85 -1.53
C VAL A 198 -4.25 -11.77 -1.40
N LEU A 199 -4.78 -11.01 -0.44
CA LEU A 199 -6.24 -10.85 -0.24
C LEU A 199 -6.91 -10.26 -1.48
N MET A 200 -6.30 -9.29 -2.14
CA MET A 200 -6.80 -8.73 -3.40
C MET A 200 -6.88 -9.80 -4.49
N THR A 201 -5.82 -10.58 -4.68
CA THR A 201 -5.80 -11.67 -5.66
C THR A 201 -6.87 -12.72 -5.36
N LEU A 202 -7.00 -13.14 -4.09
CA LEU A 202 -8.01 -14.09 -3.65
C LEU A 202 -9.45 -13.55 -3.81
N GLY A 203 -9.65 -12.26 -3.58
CA GLY A 203 -10.94 -11.59 -3.74
C GLY A 203 -11.42 -11.55 -5.20
N MET A 204 -10.50 -11.45 -6.14
CA MET A 204 -10.81 -11.45 -7.58
C MET A 204 -11.14 -12.84 -8.14
N MET A 205 -10.80 -13.91 -7.41
CA MET A 205 -11.14 -15.27 -7.82
C MET A 205 -12.63 -15.52 -7.72
N SER A 206 -13.27 -15.93 -8.81
CA SER A 206 -14.73 -16.09 -8.92
C SER A 206 -15.18 -17.53 -9.19
N GLY A 207 -16.49 -17.79 -9.09
CA GLY A 207 -17.13 -19.05 -9.45
C GLY A 207 -16.83 -20.21 -8.49
N ALA A 208 -16.57 -21.40 -9.02
CA ALA A 208 -16.34 -22.63 -8.22
C ALA A 208 -15.13 -22.53 -7.27
N ARG A 209 -14.15 -21.75 -7.62
CA ARG A 209 -12.92 -21.53 -6.82
C ARG A 209 -13.15 -20.65 -5.61
N GLN A 210 -14.12 -19.75 -5.62
CA GLN A 210 -14.45 -18.91 -4.48
C GLN A 210 -14.80 -19.73 -3.21
N ARG A 211 -15.41 -20.90 -3.39
CA ARG A 211 -15.69 -21.80 -2.27
C ARG A 211 -14.41 -22.40 -1.70
N ALA A 212 -13.52 -22.91 -2.57
CA ALA A 212 -12.24 -23.47 -2.15
C ALA A 212 -11.35 -22.41 -1.45
N VAL A 213 -11.34 -21.18 -1.96
CA VAL A 213 -10.63 -20.04 -1.33
C VAL A 213 -11.19 -19.72 0.06
N ARG A 214 -12.52 -19.72 0.23
CA ARG A 214 -13.14 -19.51 1.56
C ARG A 214 -12.79 -20.62 2.54
N ASP A 215 -12.84 -21.88 2.10
CA ASP A 215 -12.50 -23.03 2.94
C ASP A 215 -11.01 -23.01 3.35
N LEU A 216 -10.13 -22.53 2.45
CA LEU A 216 -8.72 -22.30 2.71
C LEU A 216 -8.47 -21.19 3.73
N MET A 217 -9.20 -20.07 3.61
CA MET A 217 -9.02 -18.88 4.45
C MET A 217 -9.62 -19.04 5.85
N ALA A 218 -10.66 -19.84 6.02
CA ALA A 218 -11.38 -19.98 7.29
C ALA A 218 -10.46 -20.26 8.50
N PRO A 219 -9.52 -21.22 8.46
CA PRO A 219 -8.64 -21.48 9.60
C PRO A 219 -7.56 -20.41 9.81
N LEU A 220 -7.26 -19.59 8.78
CA LEU A 220 -6.20 -18.62 8.83
C LEU A 220 -6.66 -17.26 9.35
N LEU A 221 -7.92 -16.89 9.10
CA LEU A 221 -8.43 -15.54 9.39
C LEU A 221 -8.50 -15.19 10.87
N ALA A 222 -8.75 -16.15 11.76
CA ALA A 222 -8.98 -15.87 13.18
C ALA A 222 -7.81 -15.09 13.83
N GLY A 223 -6.59 -15.57 13.67
CA GLY A 223 -5.40 -14.89 14.19
C GLY A 223 -5.17 -13.51 13.60
N TRP A 224 -5.48 -13.34 12.30
CA TRP A 224 -5.35 -12.06 11.60
C TRP A 224 -6.39 -11.04 12.09
N ILE A 225 -7.62 -11.46 12.36
CA ILE A 225 -8.68 -10.60 12.92
C ILE A 225 -8.26 -10.05 14.28
N ASP A 226 -7.65 -10.88 15.14
CA ASP A 226 -7.12 -10.45 16.42
C ASP A 226 -5.96 -9.46 16.27
N ALA A 227 -5.06 -9.69 15.29
CA ALA A 227 -3.98 -8.76 14.97
C ALA A 227 -4.53 -7.41 14.49
N PHE A 228 -5.51 -7.41 13.58
CA PHE A 228 -6.14 -6.19 13.10
C PHE A 228 -6.78 -5.40 14.25
N ALA A 229 -7.50 -6.08 15.14
CA ALA A 229 -8.11 -5.43 16.29
C ALA A 229 -7.10 -4.73 17.21
N ARG A 230 -5.87 -5.24 17.32
CA ARG A 230 -4.79 -4.60 18.10
C ARG A 230 -4.25 -3.34 17.43
N PHE A 231 -4.17 -3.31 16.09
CA PHE A 231 -3.56 -2.19 15.37
C PHE A 231 -4.52 -1.03 15.10
N VAL A 232 -5.81 -1.29 15.00
CA VAL A 232 -6.84 -0.23 14.88
C VAL A 232 -7.38 0.19 16.26
N ASP A 233 -6.48 0.39 17.22
CA ASP A 233 -6.85 0.78 18.58
C ASP A 233 -7.17 2.28 18.67
N PRO A 234 -8.42 2.68 18.96
CA PRO A 234 -8.80 4.07 19.07
C PRO A 234 -8.25 4.79 20.30
N SER A 235 -7.74 4.03 21.31
CA SER A 235 -7.08 4.64 22.47
C SER A 235 -5.69 5.17 22.17
N SER A 236 -5.09 4.75 21.04
CA SER A 236 -3.78 5.21 20.56
C SER A 236 -3.85 5.54 19.06
N PRO A 237 -4.59 6.60 18.68
CA PRO A 237 -4.73 6.97 17.28
C PRO A 237 -3.40 7.45 16.70
N PRO A 238 -3.16 7.24 15.39
CA PRO A 238 -2.01 7.80 14.70
C PRO A 238 -2.06 9.34 14.70
N THR A 239 -0.89 9.97 14.61
CA THR A 239 -0.73 11.42 14.55
C THR A 239 0.04 11.83 13.29
N PRO A 240 -0.02 13.09 12.83
CA PRO A 240 0.69 13.54 11.63
C PRO A 240 2.20 13.30 11.66
N ARG A 241 2.80 13.23 12.87
CA ARG A 241 4.26 13.07 13.06
C ARG A 241 4.71 11.62 13.26
N ASP A 242 3.81 10.67 13.27
CA ASP A 242 4.11 9.23 13.47
C ASP A 242 3.85 8.43 12.18
N ALA A 243 4.74 8.60 11.20
CA ALA A 243 4.68 7.88 9.92
C ALA A 243 4.68 6.36 10.09
N ALA A 244 5.43 5.83 11.08
CA ALA A 244 5.49 4.40 11.33
C ALA A 244 4.14 3.84 11.80
N ARG A 245 3.46 4.55 12.72
CA ARG A 245 2.12 4.19 13.18
C ARG A 245 1.08 4.39 12.08
N CYS A 246 1.16 5.50 11.32
CA CYS A 246 0.31 5.73 10.16
C CYS A 246 0.41 4.57 9.16
N GLY A 247 1.62 4.16 8.78
CA GLY A 247 1.80 3.07 7.83
C GLY A 247 1.26 1.72 8.34
N LEU A 248 1.44 1.40 9.62
CA LEU A 248 0.94 0.17 10.22
C LEU A 248 -0.60 0.12 10.24
N VAL A 249 -1.23 1.23 10.63
CA VAL A 249 -2.71 1.35 10.66
C VAL A 249 -3.26 1.33 9.25
N LEU A 250 -2.62 2.03 8.30
CA LEU A 250 -3.03 2.07 6.89
C LEU A 250 -3.12 0.66 6.29
N GLU A 251 -2.05 -0.15 6.40
CA GLU A 251 -2.06 -1.51 5.86
C GLU A 251 -3.07 -2.41 6.56
N THR A 252 -3.27 -2.21 7.87
CA THR A 252 -4.31 -2.94 8.61
C THR A 252 -5.71 -2.62 8.09
N LEU A 253 -6.00 -1.34 7.83
CA LEU A 253 -7.29 -0.91 7.28
C LEU A 253 -7.50 -1.45 5.87
N ARG A 254 -6.46 -1.44 5.02
CA ARG A 254 -6.50 -2.06 3.69
C ARG A 254 -6.85 -3.54 3.76
N CYS A 255 -6.20 -4.29 4.65
CA CYS A 255 -6.52 -5.70 4.87
C CYS A 255 -7.97 -5.88 5.37
N LEU A 256 -8.41 -5.05 6.31
CA LEU A 256 -9.79 -5.09 6.83
C LEU A 256 -10.83 -4.80 5.74
N THR A 257 -10.57 -3.83 4.84
CA THR A 257 -11.43 -3.53 3.70
C THR A 257 -11.60 -4.77 2.82
N GLN A 258 -10.50 -5.44 2.45
CA GLN A 258 -10.54 -6.66 1.63
C GLN A 258 -11.26 -7.82 2.33
N VAL A 259 -10.98 -8.04 3.62
CA VAL A 259 -11.66 -9.09 4.40
C VAL A 259 -13.16 -8.79 4.52
N THR A 260 -13.53 -7.54 4.71
CA THR A 260 -14.95 -7.11 4.78
C THR A 260 -15.65 -7.38 3.45
N GLN A 261 -15.04 -7.01 2.35
CA GLN A 261 -15.61 -7.13 1.01
C GLN A 261 -15.76 -8.59 0.58
N TYR A 262 -14.72 -9.40 0.74
CA TYR A 262 -14.67 -10.74 0.13
C TYR A 262 -14.85 -11.89 1.12
N PHE A 263 -14.50 -11.69 2.40
CA PHE A 263 -14.42 -12.76 3.39
C PHE A 263 -15.31 -12.53 4.63
N SER A 264 -16.20 -11.54 4.62
CA SER A 264 -17.08 -11.22 5.75
C SER A 264 -17.86 -12.42 6.28
N LYS A 265 -18.35 -13.30 5.40
CA LYS A 265 -19.06 -14.53 5.79
C LYS A 265 -18.15 -15.56 6.46
N THR A 266 -16.88 -15.64 6.00
CA THR A 266 -15.87 -16.58 6.53
C THR A 266 -15.35 -16.09 7.89
N ALA A 267 -15.11 -14.79 8.02
CA ALA A 267 -14.69 -14.15 9.26
C ALA A 267 -15.76 -14.12 10.34
N GLY A 268 -17.04 -14.10 9.94
CA GLY A 268 -18.17 -14.16 10.88
C GLY A 268 -18.22 -12.98 11.86
N GLU A 269 -18.75 -13.23 13.07
CA GLU A 269 -18.93 -12.20 14.09
C GLU A 269 -17.61 -11.66 14.67
N ALA A 270 -16.53 -12.42 14.59
CA ALA A 270 -15.22 -11.97 15.06
C ALA A 270 -14.76 -10.68 14.36
N LEU A 271 -15.19 -10.47 13.09
CA LEU A 271 -14.89 -9.27 12.32
C LEU A 271 -15.48 -7.99 12.92
N LEU A 272 -16.57 -8.09 13.69
CA LEU A 272 -17.24 -6.92 14.27
C LEU A 272 -16.34 -6.14 15.26
N VAL A 273 -15.41 -6.82 15.93
CA VAL A 273 -14.50 -6.17 16.89
C VAL A 273 -13.54 -5.20 16.19
N PRO A 274 -12.70 -5.61 15.20
CA PRO A 274 -11.83 -4.66 14.51
C PRO A 274 -12.61 -3.62 13.72
N LEU A 275 -13.77 -3.93 13.16
CA LEU A 275 -14.61 -2.96 12.46
C LEU A 275 -15.14 -1.88 13.40
N GLY A 276 -15.66 -2.24 14.56
CA GLY A 276 -16.10 -1.28 15.58
C GLY A 276 -14.95 -0.39 16.07
N ARG A 277 -13.74 -0.95 16.22
CA ARG A 277 -12.55 -0.17 16.57
C ARG A 277 -12.13 0.77 15.44
N ALA A 278 -12.22 0.37 14.17
CA ALA A 278 -11.91 1.23 13.02
C ALA A 278 -12.89 2.40 12.92
N VAL A 279 -14.18 2.19 13.16
CA VAL A 279 -15.19 3.26 13.25
C VAL A 279 -14.86 4.22 14.41
N ALA A 280 -14.51 3.68 15.58
CA ALA A 280 -14.09 4.50 16.72
C ALA A 280 -12.77 5.25 16.44
N LEU A 281 -11.85 4.66 15.66
CA LEU A 281 -10.61 5.31 15.24
C LEU A 281 -10.87 6.54 14.36
N PHE A 282 -11.87 6.50 13.47
CA PHE A 282 -12.31 7.65 12.69
C PHE A 282 -12.63 8.86 13.56
N HIS A 283 -13.31 8.63 14.70
CA HIS A 283 -13.59 9.71 15.65
C HIS A 283 -12.33 10.15 16.41
N ALA A 284 -11.49 9.18 16.82
CA ALA A 284 -10.32 9.46 17.64
C ALA A 284 -9.23 10.24 16.89
N MET A 285 -9.15 10.11 15.56
CA MET A 285 -8.19 10.83 14.73
C MET A 285 -8.60 12.30 14.45
N ALA A 286 -9.87 12.64 14.55
CA ALA A 286 -10.38 13.95 14.13
C ALA A 286 -9.67 15.16 14.80
N PRO A 287 -9.36 15.17 16.11
CA PRO A 287 -8.63 16.27 16.72
C PRO A 287 -7.22 16.44 16.16
N ALA A 288 -6.50 15.32 15.95
CA ALA A 288 -5.13 15.35 15.40
C ALA A 288 -5.12 15.79 13.94
N TYR A 289 -6.10 15.34 13.15
CA TYR A 289 -6.29 15.78 11.76
C TYR A 289 -6.57 17.29 11.70
N ARG A 290 -7.50 17.78 12.54
CA ARG A 290 -7.84 19.21 12.60
C ARG A 290 -6.62 20.06 12.93
N ALA A 291 -5.87 19.70 13.98
CA ALA A 291 -4.69 20.45 14.40
C ALA A 291 -3.60 20.45 13.32
N GLY A 292 -3.32 19.30 12.68
CA GLY A 292 -2.21 19.18 11.74
C GLY A 292 -2.49 19.65 10.32
N PHE A 293 -3.76 19.62 9.87
CA PHE A 293 -4.09 19.95 8.47
C PHE A 293 -4.99 21.17 8.31
N VAL A 294 -5.88 21.46 9.29
CA VAL A 294 -6.84 22.56 9.18
C VAL A 294 -6.32 23.83 9.85
N GLU A 295 -5.68 23.70 11.02
CA GLU A 295 -5.20 24.82 11.84
C GLU A 295 -3.73 25.14 11.58
N GLU A 296 -2.90 24.10 11.38
CA GLU A 296 -1.47 24.20 11.06
C GLU A 296 -1.22 23.55 9.70
N ASN A 297 -0.14 23.96 9.02
CA ASN A 297 0.30 23.30 7.79
C ASN A 297 1.42 22.28 8.10
N ASP A 298 1.22 21.49 9.15
CA ASP A 298 2.16 20.44 9.58
C ASP A 298 2.06 19.16 8.69
N GLY A 299 1.08 19.15 7.79
CA GLY A 299 0.72 17.96 7.01
C GLY A 299 1.63 17.62 5.84
N ASP A 300 2.54 18.51 5.46
CA ASP A 300 3.45 18.30 4.33
C ASP A 300 4.75 17.57 4.72
N GLY A 301 4.91 17.23 6.00
CA GLY A 301 5.95 16.32 6.50
C GLY A 301 5.67 14.84 6.16
N SER A 302 5.00 14.57 5.05
CA SER A 302 4.69 13.22 4.62
C SER A 302 5.98 12.46 4.29
N GLU A 303 6.45 11.65 5.23
CA GLU A 303 7.52 10.71 4.94
C GLU A 303 7.03 9.76 3.83
N ARG A 304 7.74 9.79 2.73
CA ARG A 304 7.62 8.73 1.72
C ARG A 304 8.51 7.58 2.14
N ASP A 305 7.94 6.41 2.13
CA ASP A 305 8.73 5.22 2.35
C ASP A 305 9.68 4.95 1.17
N SER A 306 10.49 3.89 1.30
CA SER A 306 11.41 3.47 0.23
C SER A 306 10.72 3.03 -1.07
N ASP A 307 9.41 2.89 -1.06
CA ASP A 307 8.54 2.54 -2.19
C ASP A 307 7.88 3.78 -2.82
N GLY A 308 8.08 4.96 -2.21
CA GLY A 308 7.49 6.22 -2.62
C GLY A 308 6.06 6.42 -2.11
N GLU A 309 5.56 5.54 -1.24
CA GLU A 309 4.23 5.63 -0.64
C GLU A 309 4.21 6.69 0.48
N THR A 310 3.18 7.52 0.47
CA THR A 310 3.00 8.56 1.49
C THR A 310 2.38 7.96 2.75
N LEU A 311 3.12 8.01 3.86
CA LEU A 311 2.70 7.53 5.17
C LEU A 311 2.24 8.72 6.03
N SER A 312 1.00 9.12 5.87
CA SER A 312 0.44 10.29 6.57
C SER A 312 -0.87 9.97 7.29
N LEU A 313 -1.25 10.83 8.24
CA LEU A 313 -2.56 10.72 8.88
C LEU A 313 -3.70 10.96 7.87
N ALA A 314 -3.47 11.75 6.82
CA ALA A 314 -4.46 11.96 5.77
C ALA A 314 -4.74 10.66 5.00
N THR A 315 -3.70 9.89 4.62
CA THR A 315 -3.87 8.59 3.94
C THR A 315 -4.58 7.57 4.84
N VAL A 316 -4.28 7.54 6.14
CA VAL A 316 -5.01 6.70 7.11
C VAL A 316 -6.47 7.11 7.21
N THR A 317 -6.76 8.42 7.22
CA THR A 317 -8.13 8.94 7.27
C THR A 317 -8.90 8.54 6.03
N SER A 318 -8.33 8.73 4.83
CA SER A 318 -8.94 8.30 3.55
C SER A 318 -9.23 6.80 3.55
N GLN A 319 -8.28 5.96 3.99
CA GLN A 319 -8.50 4.51 4.05
C GLN A 319 -9.57 4.11 5.09
N THR A 320 -9.69 4.86 6.17
CA THR A 320 -10.76 4.63 7.16
C THR A 320 -12.12 4.97 6.57
N ILE A 321 -12.22 6.06 5.81
CA ILE A 321 -13.45 6.43 5.09
C ILE A 321 -13.82 5.34 4.09
N GLU A 322 -12.88 4.85 3.30
CA GLU A 322 -13.10 3.75 2.34
C GLU A 322 -13.65 2.49 3.03
N LEU A 323 -13.07 2.13 4.19
CA LEU A 323 -13.60 1.00 4.98
C LEU A 323 -15.03 1.28 5.45
N VAL A 324 -15.35 2.49 5.92
CA VAL A 324 -16.70 2.85 6.36
C VAL A 324 -17.69 2.79 5.19
N MET A 325 -17.31 3.30 3.99
CA MET A 325 -18.11 3.19 2.77
C MET A 325 -18.37 1.72 2.41
N THR A 326 -17.33 0.87 2.45
CA THR A 326 -17.48 -0.58 2.27
C THR A 326 -18.48 -1.21 3.27
N LEU A 327 -18.53 -0.71 4.51
CA LEU A 327 -19.51 -1.15 5.50
C LEU A 327 -20.92 -0.66 5.19
N VAL A 328 -21.08 0.57 4.69
CA VAL A 328 -22.38 1.14 4.29
C VAL A 328 -23.00 0.31 3.17
N GLU A 329 -22.20 -0.02 2.15
CA GLU A 329 -22.63 -0.83 1.02
C GLU A 329 -22.94 -2.29 1.40
N HIS A 330 -22.30 -2.82 2.45
CA HIS A 330 -22.40 -4.23 2.80
C HIS A 330 -23.78 -4.59 3.38
N PRO A 331 -24.57 -5.53 2.77
CA PRO A 331 -25.97 -5.75 3.10
C PRO A 331 -26.27 -6.13 4.56
N ARG A 332 -25.28 -6.72 5.26
CA ARG A 332 -25.45 -7.18 6.65
C ARG A 332 -24.73 -6.29 7.67
N LEU A 333 -23.57 -5.74 7.29
CA LEU A 333 -22.73 -4.99 8.22
C LEU A 333 -23.16 -3.53 8.33
N SER A 334 -23.87 -2.98 7.34
CA SER A 334 -24.40 -1.62 7.40
C SER A 334 -25.27 -1.36 8.64
N ALA A 335 -26.05 -2.35 9.08
CA ALA A 335 -26.86 -2.22 10.27
C ALA A 335 -26.04 -1.94 11.55
N THR A 336 -24.76 -2.34 11.60
CA THR A 336 -23.87 -2.07 12.74
C THR A 336 -23.48 -0.60 12.85
N LEU A 337 -23.61 0.16 11.76
CA LEU A 337 -23.32 1.59 11.73
C LEU A 337 -24.48 2.46 12.26
N ALA A 338 -25.70 1.91 12.35
CA ALA A 338 -26.88 2.69 12.75
C ALA A 338 -26.72 3.38 14.12
N ALA A 339 -26.05 2.72 15.07
CA ALA A 339 -25.79 3.29 16.39
C ALA A 339 -24.71 4.39 16.39
N ALA A 340 -23.84 4.43 15.38
CA ALA A 340 -22.75 5.41 15.22
C ALA A 340 -23.10 6.50 14.20
N LEU A 341 -24.28 6.49 13.60
CA LEU A 341 -24.64 7.32 12.46
C LEU A 341 -24.51 8.82 12.75
N ASP A 342 -25.04 9.29 13.89
CA ASP A 342 -24.98 10.69 14.29
C ASP A 342 -23.53 11.19 14.43
N ASP A 343 -22.67 10.36 15.02
CA ASP A 343 -21.27 10.68 15.20
C ASP A 343 -20.48 10.59 13.87
N LEU A 344 -20.75 9.59 13.02
CA LEU A 344 -20.14 9.48 11.70
C LEU A 344 -20.41 10.72 10.86
N VAL A 345 -21.66 11.14 10.74
CA VAL A 345 -22.06 12.32 10.00
C VAL A 345 -21.41 13.58 10.57
N TYR A 346 -21.42 13.72 11.90
CA TYR A 346 -20.81 14.85 12.57
C TYR A 346 -19.29 14.93 12.30
N GLN A 347 -18.56 13.80 12.35
CA GLN A 347 -17.14 13.79 12.08
C GLN A 347 -16.83 13.97 10.58
N ALA A 348 -17.62 13.39 9.69
CA ALA A 348 -17.46 13.60 8.25
C ALA A 348 -17.47 15.10 7.89
N ILE A 349 -18.43 15.87 8.41
CA ILE A 349 -18.45 17.33 8.23
C ILE A 349 -17.17 17.98 8.78
N GLY A 350 -16.65 17.50 9.91
CA GLY A 350 -15.40 18.01 10.50
C GLY A 350 -14.17 17.79 9.61
N TYR A 351 -14.09 16.63 8.96
CA TYR A 351 -13.03 16.31 8.00
C TYR A 351 -13.17 17.05 6.66
N MET A 352 -14.35 17.56 6.34
CA MET A 352 -14.57 18.40 5.14
C MET A 352 -14.03 19.83 5.28
N CYS A 353 -13.56 20.24 6.47
CA CYS A 353 -12.94 21.56 6.64
C CYS A 353 -11.76 21.73 5.67
N MET A 354 -11.71 22.89 5.00
CA MET A 354 -10.61 23.28 4.12
C MET A 354 -9.29 23.20 4.88
N THR A 355 -8.31 22.49 4.34
CA THR A 355 -6.96 22.40 4.91
C THR A 355 -6.21 23.72 4.72
N SER A 356 -5.16 23.95 5.50
CA SER A 356 -4.32 25.14 5.34
C SER A 356 -3.62 25.17 3.98
N ALA A 357 -3.24 24.01 3.43
CA ALA A 357 -2.69 23.92 2.08
C ALA A 357 -3.73 24.29 1.00
N GLN A 358 -4.96 23.80 1.12
CA GLN A 358 -6.05 24.19 0.21
C GLN A 358 -6.38 25.68 0.31
N GLU A 359 -6.37 26.26 1.53
CA GLU A 359 -6.56 27.69 1.73
C GLU A 359 -5.45 28.53 1.06
N GLU A 360 -4.20 28.04 1.12
CA GLU A 360 -3.06 28.70 0.46
C GLU A 360 -3.24 28.65 -1.06
N THR A 361 -3.56 27.49 -1.64
CA THR A 361 -3.85 27.37 -3.08
C THR A 361 -5.01 28.27 -3.48
N TRP A 362 -6.09 28.30 -2.71
CA TRP A 362 -7.24 29.18 -2.99
C TRP A 362 -6.87 30.67 -2.95
N ARG A 363 -5.96 31.08 -2.05
CA ARG A 363 -5.51 32.46 -1.94
C ARG A 363 -4.61 32.85 -3.10
N ASP A 364 -3.69 31.95 -3.51
CA ASP A 364 -2.66 32.24 -4.50
C ASP A 364 -3.16 32.05 -5.93
N ASP A 365 -3.93 30.99 -6.18
CA ASP A 365 -4.53 30.66 -7.49
C ASP A 365 -5.93 30.03 -7.31
N PRO A 366 -7.01 30.85 -7.25
CA PRO A 366 -8.37 30.34 -7.12
C PRO A 366 -8.83 29.42 -8.26
N ASN A 367 -8.27 29.57 -9.47
CA ASN A 367 -8.63 28.70 -10.60
C ASN A 367 -8.02 27.31 -10.43
N GLN A 368 -6.78 27.24 -9.94
CA GLN A 368 -6.14 25.97 -9.60
C GLN A 368 -6.91 25.27 -8.48
N TYR A 369 -7.30 26.00 -7.44
CA TYR A 369 -8.10 25.43 -6.35
C TYR A 369 -9.39 24.77 -6.85
N VAL A 370 -10.13 25.46 -7.75
CA VAL A 370 -11.37 24.91 -8.32
C VAL A 370 -11.08 23.68 -9.18
N ALA A 371 -10.02 23.71 -9.99
CA ALA A 371 -9.62 22.56 -10.80
C ALA A 371 -9.22 21.36 -9.92
N ASP A 372 -8.47 21.58 -8.83
CA ASP A 372 -8.08 20.52 -7.90
C ASP A 372 -9.30 19.92 -7.17
N GLU A 373 -10.30 20.73 -6.79
CA GLU A 373 -11.54 20.22 -6.18
C GLU A 373 -12.39 19.38 -7.16
N ASP A 374 -12.39 19.74 -8.45
CA ASP A 374 -13.15 19.00 -9.48
C ASP A 374 -12.43 17.70 -9.91
N ASP A 375 -11.09 17.71 -9.95
CA ASP A 375 -10.29 16.59 -10.50
C ASP A 375 -9.88 15.58 -9.41
N ASP A 376 -9.64 16.00 -8.14
CA ASP A 376 -9.11 15.14 -7.08
C ASP A 376 -10.19 14.63 -6.12
N VAL A 377 -10.86 13.56 -6.53
CA VAL A 377 -11.84 12.84 -5.70
C VAL A 377 -11.20 12.05 -4.54
N SER A 378 -9.87 11.99 -4.45
CA SER A 378 -9.15 11.24 -3.43
C SER A 378 -8.86 12.04 -2.16
N THR A 379 -9.17 13.34 -2.15
CA THR A 379 -9.00 14.16 -0.95
C THR A 379 -9.93 13.70 0.18
N VAL A 380 -9.48 13.82 1.43
CA VAL A 380 -10.31 13.50 2.61
C VAL A 380 -11.64 14.27 2.57
N ARG A 381 -11.61 15.52 2.11
CA ARG A 381 -12.79 16.38 1.95
C ARG A 381 -13.80 15.78 0.96
N ALA A 382 -13.35 15.42 -0.25
CA ALA A 382 -14.19 14.83 -1.28
C ALA A 382 -14.75 13.46 -0.86
N MET A 383 -13.89 12.61 -0.28
CA MET A 383 -14.29 11.29 0.22
C MET A 383 -15.33 11.37 1.34
N CYS A 384 -15.25 12.38 2.22
CA CYS A 384 -16.29 12.63 3.23
C CYS A 384 -17.61 13.08 2.62
N GLY A 385 -17.57 13.85 1.52
CA GLY A 385 -18.77 14.17 0.74
C GLY A 385 -19.45 12.92 0.20
N MET A 386 -18.68 12.04 -0.48
CA MET A 386 -19.19 10.75 -0.96
C MET A 386 -19.73 9.87 0.17
N LEU A 387 -19.04 9.83 1.32
CA LEU A 387 -19.53 9.07 2.49
C LEU A 387 -20.88 9.61 2.97
N LEU A 388 -21.10 10.94 3.01
CA LEU A 388 -22.38 11.51 3.41
C LEU A 388 -23.50 11.14 2.44
N ASP A 389 -23.23 11.18 1.12
CA ASP A 389 -24.19 10.74 0.10
C ASP A 389 -24.59 9.28 0.29
N GLU A 390 -23.61 8.39 0.47
CA GLU A 390 -23.86 6.97 0.69
C GLU A 390 -24.62 6.68 2.00
N LEU A 391 -24.29 7.42 3.09
CA LEU A 391 -25.03 7.32 4.34
C LEU A 391 -26.49 7.77 4.17
N CYS A 392 -26.74 8.83 3.40
CA CYS A 392 -28.09 9.30 3.11
C CYS A 392 -28.86 8.31 2.25
N ASP A 393 -28.25 7.74 1.22
CA ASP A 393 -28.88 6.71 0.40
C ASP A 393 -29.20 5.44 1.19
N ARG A 394 -28.34 5.06 2.11
CA ARG A 394 -28.49 3.83 2.89
C ARG A 394 -29.45 3.94 4.06
N PHE A 395 -29.41 5.06 4.81
CA PHE A 395 -30.14 5.27 6.06
C PHE A 395 -31.29 6.28 5.93
N GLU A 396 -31.46 6.87 4.74
CA GLU A 396 -32.60 7.74 4.38
C GLU A 396 -32.93 8.79 5.48
N GLU A 397 -34.13 8.77 5.99
CA GLU A 397 -34.61 9.74 6.99
C GLU A 397 -33.72 9.83 8.25
N ALA A 398 -33.10 8.70 8.66
CA ALA A 398 -32.24 8.70 9.84
C ALA A 398 -30.96 9.49 9.57
N ALA A 399 -30.35 9.32 8.39
CA ALA A 399 -29.16 10.07 8.00
C ALA A 399 -29.46 11.57 7.82
N LEU A 400 -30.59 11.94 7.25
CA LEU A 400 -31.04 13.32 7.12
C LEU A 400 -31.24 14.00 8.49
N LYS A 401 -31.78 13.29 9.48
CA LYS A 401 -31.90 13.78 10.85
C LYS A 401 -30.53 13.98 11.51
N ALA A 402 -29.62 12.99 11.33
CA ALA A 402 -28.24 13.06 11.81
C ALA A 402 -27.53 14.27 11.19
N LEU A 403 -27.69 14.49 9.88
CA LEU A 403 -27.10 15.62 9.17
C LEU A 403 -27.62 16.96 9.68
N ALA A 404 -28.93 17.12 9.84
CA ALA A 404 -29.52 18.35 10.38
C ALA A 404 -29.00 18.64 11.80
N SER A 405 -28.92 17.61 12.67
CA SER A 405 -28.37 17.74 14.01
C SER A 405 -26.89 18.10 14.00
N ALA A 406 -26.08 17.41 13.18
CA ALA A 406 -24.65 17.67 13.03
C ALA A 406 -24.39 19.09 12.50
N ALA A 407 -25.15 19.52 11.48
CA ALA A 407 -25.04 20.88 10.92
C ALA A 407 -25.35 21.95 11.95
N GLN A 408 -26.41 21.79 12.75
CA GLN A 408 -26.73 22.74 13.82
C GLN A 408 -25.61 22.83 14.85
N ARG A 409 -25.03 21.71 15.27
CA ARG A 409 -23.90 21.66 16.21
C ARG A 409 -22.67 22.36 15.64
N ARG A 410 -22.28 22.04 14.39
CA ARG A 410 -21.12 22.63 13.70
C ARG A 410 -21.27 24.14 13.49
N LEU A 411 -22.46 24.61 13.12
CA LEU A 411 -22.72 26.02 12.99
C LEU A 411 -22.62 26.77 14.35
N ALA A 412 -23.15 26.20 15.42
CA ALA A 412 -23.02 26.74 16.76
C ALA A 412 -21.56 26.79 17.24
N GLU A 413 -20.77 25.77 16.96
CA GLU A 413 -19.31 25.71 17.23
C GLU A 413 -18.55 26.77 16.44
N SER A 414 -18.91 26.99 15.17
CA SER A 414 -18.34 28.05 14.33
C SER A 414 -18.63 29.44 14.89
N GLU A 415 -19.85 29.73 15.30
CA GLU A 415 -20.21 31.02 15.92
C GLU A 415 -19.49 31.20 17.26
N ALA A 416 -19.37 30.19 18.08
CA ALA A 416 -18.62 30.24 19.33
C ALA A 416 -17.11 30.47 19.08
N ALA A 417 -16.54 29.85 18.05
CA ALA A 417 -15.14 30.07 17.63
C ALA A 417 -14.94 31.51 17.15
N ARG A 418 -15.86 32.02 16.33
CA ARG A 418 -15.85 33.41 15.87
C ARG A 418 -15.87 34.40 17.03
N ALA A 419 -16.74 34.16 18.02
CA ALA A 419 -16.85 35.02 19.21
C ALA A 419 -15.56 35.03 20.06
N ARG A 420 -14.76 33.96 20.01
CA ARG A 420 -13.45 33.88 20.67
C ARG A 420 -12.31 34.48 19.83
N GLY A 421 -12.57 34.89 18.59
CA GLY A 421 -11.55 35.41 17.68
C GLY A 421 -10.69 34.36 17.00
N ASP A 422 -11.16 33.11 16.91
CA ASP A 422 -10.46 32.02 16.20
C ASP A 422 -10.39 32.37 14.69
N PRO A 423 -9.23 32.45 14.07
CA PRO A 423 -9.09 32.80 12.66
C PRO A 423 -9.70 31.69 11.72
N ASN A 424 -9.79 30.45 12.17
CA ASN A 424 -10.28 29.32 11.39
C ASN A 424 -11.79 29.03 11.55
N TRP A 425 -12.54 29.90 12.27
CA TRP A 425 -13.96 29.72 12.55
C TRP A 425 -14.80 29.49 11.30
N TRP A 426 -14.48 30.14 10.21
CA TRP A 426 -15.19 30.07 8.93
C TRP A 426 -15.06 28.75 8.21
N LYS A 427 -13.94 27.99 8.40
CA LYS A 427 -13.68 26.67 7.77
C LYS A 427 -14.74 25.66 8.19
N THR A 428 -15.11 25.63 9.46
CA THR A 428 -16.18 24.76 9.97
C THR A 428 -17.54 25.16 9.38
N ARG A 429 -17.80 26.44 9.22
CA ARG A 429 -19.05 26.94 8.61
C ARG A 429 -19.13 26.58 7.13
N GLU A 430 -18.06 26.80 6.40
CA GLU A 430 -17.94 26.50 4.98
C GLU A 430 -18.15 24.99 4.73
N ALA A 431 -17.44 24.12 5.43
CA ALA A 431 -17.60 22.67 5.34
C ALA A 431 -19.04 22.21 5.64
N THR A 432 -19.69 22.83 6.63
CA THR A 432 -21.08 22.52 6.95
C THR A 432 -22.04 22.92 5.82
N MET A 433 -21.82 24.10 5.21
CA MET A 433 -22.63 24.53 4.08
C MET A 433 -22.40 23.68 2.85
N LEU A 434 -21.15 23.26 2.60
CA LEU A 434 -20.83 22.32 1.53
C LEU A 434 -21.56 20.98 1.75
N ALA A 435 -21.47 20.39 2.94
CA ALA A 435 -22.16 19.15 3.27
C ALA A 435 -23.69 19.22 3.05
N LEU A 436 -24.31 20.37 3.36
CA LEU A 436 -25.74 20.59 3.10
C LEU A 436 -26.04 20.79 1.61
N SER A 437 -25.09 21.30 0.80
CA SER A 437 -25.28 21.54 -0.63
C SER A 437 -25.13 20.27 -1.48
N LEU A 438 -24.34 19.31 -1.03
CA LEU A 438 -24.14 18.03 -1.73
C LEU A 438 -25.42 17.20 -1.71
N ILE A 439 -26.19 17.27 -0.64
CA ILE A 439 -27.43 16.51 -0.48
C ILE A 439 -28.57 17.35 -1.05
N HIS A 440 -28.72 17.33 -2.36
CA HIS A 440 -29.88 17.89 -3.03
C HIS A 440 -31.13 17.07 -2.67
N ILE A 441 -31.90 17.62 -1.80
CA ILE A 441 -33.28 17.18 -1.54
C ILE A 441 -34.20 17.94 -2.46
#